data_f9eb0af4c1233bc14006b7dcd6696f19
#
_entry.id   f9eb0af4c1233bc14006b7dcd6696f19
#
_cell.length_a   1.000
_cell.length_b   1.000
_cell.length_c   1.000
_cell.angle_alpha   90.00
_cell.angle_beta   90.00
_cell.angle_gamma   90.00
#
_symmetry.space_group_name_H-M   'P 1'
#
loop_
_entity.id
_entity.type
_entity.pdbx_description
1 polymer ?
#
loop_
_entity_poly.entity_id
_entity_poly.type
_entity_poly.pdbx_seq_one_letter_code
_entity_poly.pdbx_strand_id
1 'polypeptide(L)'
;MKICVLNCSPKNELSITLQAVAFLQKWFQEKLKEDEFDIVPAFSGTVTEKIEKAIKKADLIIMSGAVFHFDVHSSMGKLLDVLSDDHHDMIKDKPVTFLSTSGMVGDTLAHNRFEIWAKRNGLRYINSLSLESSEILSPIGREELFCWFKYTRSTAGYYKSGVLPQAKKRGRVVLLDTSENEIDRIASAIKAAKQRFEASGFDTEVITLRDKVIHNCTGCQSCFSNRICIYKDDWEKTFENLYLDTDMIAYFGELHYSTLGNCYKTFLERHASLGRSGIEDEVIKSYFFILDEKADREDITEFKIHCEAFDGLNCSYLSDICEIESNDKVREMCDKMTIAYNSDIMPQNGFLKDGIRNGFSKIAASVKERCPGDYRYFREIGCYDTIEPSPHVRWLDNAEDAKKDREARLMPYKMTLLHLEGLPVITERRKNKSISVIERQKAAARGAETSDASMKRTHIC
;
A
#
# COMPACT_ATOMS: atom_id res chain seq x y z
N MET A 1 20.02 -4.47 -12.86
CA MET A 1 19.84 -3.06 -12.45
C MET A 1 20.82 -2.72 -11.35
N LYS A 2 21.33 -1.48 -11.31
CA LYS A 2 22.20 -0.99 -10.23
C LYS A 2 21.37 -0.25 -9.21
N ILE A 3 21.36 -0.73 -7.97
CA ILE A 3 20.53 -0.22 -6.89
C ILE A 3 21.42 0.37 -5.80
N CYS A 4 21.29 1.67 -5.57
CA CYS A 4 21.95 2.35 -4.48
C CYS A 4 21.02 2.34 -3.26
N VAL A 5 21.47 1.77 -2.15
CA VAL A 5 20.76 1.80 -0.88
C VAL A 5 21.48 2.73 0.07
N LEU A 6 20.84 3.83 0.42
CA LEU A 6 21.34 4.78 1.41
C LEU A 6 20.79 4.39 2.79
N ASN A 7 21.63 3.75 3.61
CA ASN A 7 21.25 3.38 4.97
C ASN A 7 21.35 4.59 5.90
N CYS A 8 20.22 5.24 6.13
CA CYS A 8 20.10 6.43 6.98
C CYS A 8 19.84 6.09 8.46
N SER A 9 19.78 4.82 8.83
CA SER A 9 19.54 4.42 10.21
C SER A 9 20.75 4.69 11.09
N PRO A 10 20.58 5.36 12.24
CA PRO A 10 21.67 5.60 13.20
C PRO A 10 22.21 4.29 13.81
N LYS A 11 21.44 3.21 13.73
CA LYS A 11 21.86 1.88 14.17
C LYS A 11 22.84 1.19 13.20
N ASN A 12 23.07 1.81 12.03
CA ASN A 12 23.96 1.30 10.99
C ASN A 12 23.69 -0.19 10.70
N GLU A 13 24.66 -1.07 10.91
CA GLU A 13 24.56 -2.52 10.68
C GLU A 13 23.49 -3.20 11.56
N LEU A 14 23.08 -2.56 12.64
CA LEU A 14 22.05 -3.06 13.55
C LEU A 14 20.63 -2.61 13.18
N SER A 15 20.48 -1.97 12.06
CA SER A 15 19.16 -1.50 11.59
C SER A 15 18.28 -2.68 11.18
N ILE A 16 17.04 -2.72 11.67
CA ILE A 16 16.03 -3.68 11.24
C ILE A 16 15.69 -3.45 9.76
N THR A 17 15.57 -2.18 9.36
CA THR A 17 15.34 -1.84 7.94
C THR A 17 16.46 -2.37 7.06
N LEU A 18 17.70 -2.34 7.51
CA LEU A 18 18.82 -2.90 6.78
C LEU A 18 18.73 -4.44 6.66
N GLN A 19 18.14 -5.14 7.64
CA GLN A 19 17.87 -6.57 7.51
C GLN A 19 16.88 -6.86 6.38
N ALA A 20 15.86 -6.03 6.22
CA ALA A 20 14.94 -6.14 5.09
C ALA A 20 15.68 -5.96 3.74
N VAL A 21 16.56 -4.96 3.65
CA VAL A 21 17.41 -4.77 2.46
C VAL A 21 18.33 -5.96 2.22
N ALA A 22 18.99 -6.49 3.25
CA ALA A 22 19.87 -7.64 3.13
C ALA A 22 19.11 -8.89 2.65
N PHE A 23 17.87 -9.08 3.08
CA PHE A 23 17.01 -10.13 2.58
C PHE A 23 16.71 -9.97 1.08
N LEU A 24 16.39 -8.75 0.62
CA LEU A 24 16.20 -8.47 -0.81
C LEU A 24 17.51 -8.69 -1.61
N GLN A 25 18.64 -8.20 -1.10
CA GLN A 25 19.96 -8.41 -1.73
C GLN A 25 20.25 -9.90 -1.91
N LYS A 26 20.07 -10.69 -0.86
CA LYS A 26 20.30 -12.13 -0.92
C LYS A 26 19.40 -12.79 -1.96
N TRP A 27 18.15 -12.38 -2.05
CA TRP A 27 17.20 -12.97 -2.97
C TRP A 27 17.44 -12.55 -4.42
N PHE A 28 17.56 -11.26 -4.70
CA PHE A 28 17.67 -10.73 -6.07
C PHE A 28 19.10 -10.75 -6.62
N GLN A 29 20.08 -10.39 -5.83
CA GLN A 29 21.48 -10.37 -6.29
C GLN A 29 22.12 -11.74 -6.22
N GLU A 30 22.05 -12.44 -5.10
CA GLU A 30 22.78 -13.70 -4.91
C GLU A 30 22.08 -14.90 -5.53
N LYS A 31 20.76 -15.06 -5.34
CA LYS A 31 20.01 -16.21 -5.86
C LYS A 31 19.61 -16.04 -7.32
N LEU A 32 18.97 -14.92 -7.67
CA LEU A 32 18.46 -14.69 -9.02
C LEU A 32 19.49 -14.08 -9.98
N LYS A 33 20.55 -13.48 -9.46
CA LYS A 33 21.59 -12.79 -10.26
C LYS A 33 21.04 -11.67 -11.17
N GLU A 34 19.97 -11.01 -10.71
CA GLU A 34 19.27 -10.00 -11.51
C GLU A 34 19.76 -8.58 -11.29
N ASP A 35 20.13 -8.24 -10.05
CA ASP A 35 20.42 -6.89 -9.61
C ASP A 35 21.74 -6.79 -8.85
N GLU A 36 22.34 -5.61 -8.83
CA GLU A 36 23.53 -5.25 -8.08
C GLU A 36 23.17 -4.22 -7.01
N PHE A 37 23.34 -4.58 -5.74
CA PHE A 37 23.06 -3.69 -4.61
C PHE A 37 24.37 -3.07 -4.10
N ASP A 38 24.41 -1.74 -4.05
CA ASP A 38 25.45 -0.96 -3.39
C ASP A 38 24.87 -0.32 -2.13
N ILE A 39 25.12 -0.95 -0.98
CA ILE A 39 24.61 -0.48 0.32
C ILE A 39 25.64 0.45 0.95
N VAL A 40 25.25 1.70 1.13
CA VAL A 40 26.14 2.76 1.61
C VAL A 40 25.60 3.35 2.93
N PRO A 41 26.43 3.38 4.00
CA PRO A 41 26.08 4.11 5.22
C PRO A 41 25.88 5.60 4.95
N ALA A 42 24.72 6.14 5.35
CA ALA A 42 24.33 7.53 5.12
C ALA A 42 23.79 8.21 6.40
N PHE A 43 24.02 7.61 7.55
CA PHE A 43 23.51 8.08 8.84
C PHE A 43 24.26 9.30 9.42
N SER A 44 25.35 9.72 8.83
CA SER A 44 26.04 10.96 9.22
C SER A 44 25.26 12.22 8.81
N GLY A 45 24.35 12.10 7.85
CA GLY A 45 23.66 13.24 7.27
C GLY A 45 24.54 14.09 6.34
N THR A 46 25.64 13.54 5.83
CA THR A 46 26.56 14.18 4.89
C THR A 46 26.76 13.34 3.65
N VAL A 47 26.98 13.96 2.50
CA VAL A 47 27.28 13.26 1.25
C VAL A 47 28.78 13.00 1.20
N THR A 48 29.16 11.74 1.30
CA THR A 48 30.57 11.29 1.14
C THR A 48 30.84 10.94 -0.32
N GLU A 49 32.13 10.88 -0.71
CA GLU A 49 32.54 10.42 -2.06
C GLU A 49 31.94 9.05 -2.43
N LYS A 50 31.78 8.16 -1.44
CA LYS A 50 31.16 6.85 -1.63
C LYS A 50 29.67 6.99 -1.97
N ILE A 51 28.92 7.85 -1.25
CA ILE A 51 27.53 8.14 -1.53
C ILE A 51 27.36 8.73 -2.92
N GLU A 52 28.18 9.72 -3.25
CA GLU A 52 28.15 10.39 -4.56
C GLU A 52 28.37 9.39 -5.72
N LYS A 53 29.40 8.53 -5.60
CA LYS A 53 29.68 7.48 -6.59
C LYS A 53 28.53 6.47 -6.73
N ALA A 54 27.92 6.08 -5.62
CA ALA A 54 26.81 5.14 -5.61
C ALA A 54 25.56 5.74 -6.28
N ILE A 55 25.18 6.98 -5.94
CA ILE A 55 24.04 7.69 -6.54
C ILE A 55 24.25 7.89 -8.05
N LYS A 56 25.43 8.35 -8.48
CA LYS A 56 25.72 8.58 -9.91
C LYS A 56 25.54 7.32 -10.76
N LYS A 57 25.90 6.15 -10.23
CA LYS A 57 25.79 4.85 -10.93
C LYS A 57 24.40 4.23 -10.85
N ALA A 58 23.56 4.70 -9.94
CA ALA A 58 22.28 4.06 -9.63
C ALA A 58 21.25 4.21 -10.75
N ASP A 59 20.59 3.13 -11.07
CA ASP A 59 19.34 3.09 -11.83
C ASP A 59 18.12 3.31 -10.89
N LEU A 60 18.27 3.00 -9.59
CA LEU A 60 17.27 3.14 -8.54
C LEU A 60 17.96 3.49 -7.22
N ILE A 61 17.42 4.48 -6.50
CA ILE A 61 17.84 4.84 -5.15
C ILE A 61 16.79 4.35 -4.14
N ILE A 62 17.23 3.60 -3.15
CA ILE A 62 16.41 3.21 -2.00
C ILE A 62 16.94 3.98 -0.78
N MET A 63 16.13 4.91 -0.28
CA MET A 63 16.37 5.47 1.05
C MET A 63 15.88 4.44 2.08
N SER A 64 16.73 4.10 3.05
CA SER A 64 16.43 3.07 4.05
C SER A 64 16.65 3.63 5.44
N GLY A 65 15.61 3.58 6.29
CA GLY A 65 15.72 4.12 7.64
C GLY A 65 14.53 3.76 8.52
N ALA A 66 14.65 4.03 9.81
CA ALA A 66 13.57 3.84 10.76
C ALA A 66 12.80 5.15 10.99
N VAL A 67 11.52 5.02 11.29
CA VAL A 67 10.67 6.14 11.70
C VAL A 67 10.91 6.44 13.18
N PHE A 68 11.13 7.72 13.49
CA PHE A 68 11.33 8.22 14.85
C PHE A 68 10.39 9.40 15.11
N HIS A 69 9.61 9.34 16.17
CA HIS A 69 8.68 10.41 16.52
C HIS A 69 7.80 10.85 15.33
N PHE A 70 7.24 9.86 14.63
CA PHE A 70 6.35 10.06 13.47
C PHE A 70 7.00 10.73 12.25
N ASP A 71 8.33 10.79 12.19
CA ASP A 71 9.07 11.42 11.09
C ASP A 71 10.31 10.60 10.72
N VAL A 72 10.99 10.98 9.65
CA VAL A 72 12.31 10.45 9.32
C VAL A 72 13.31 10.80 10.41
N HIS A 73 14.25 9.91 10.68
CA HIS A 73 15.32 10.21 11.64
C HIS A 73 16.10 11.47 11.23
N SER A 74 16.55 12.25 12.20
CA SER A 74 17.24 13.53 11.98
C SER A 74 18.47 13.42 11.06
N SER A 75 19.17 12.30 11.06
CA SER A 75 20.29 12.08 10.12
C SER A 75 19.82 11.97 8.69
N MET A 76 18.67 11.33 8.44
CA MET A 76 18.07 11.31 7.12
C MET A 76 17.60 12.71 6.72
N GLY A 77 16.95 13.46 7.62
CA GLY A 77 16.54 14.84 7.34
C GLY A 77 17.72 15.70 6.89
N LYS A 78 18.84 15.66 7.61
CA LYS A 78 20.08 16.37 7.23
C LYS A 78 20.60 15.93 5.86
N LEU A 79 20.58 14.64 5.57
CA LEU A 79 21.01 14.14 4.25
C LEU A 79 20.11 14.67 3.13
N LEU A 80 18.79 14.70 3.35
CA LEU A 80 17.84 15.24 2.38
C LEU A 80 18.11 16.73 2.10
N ASP A 81 18.40 17.51 3.14
CA ASP A 81 18.76 18.95 3.02
C ASP A 81 20.05 19.09 2.19
N VAL A 82 21.12 18.38 2.53
CA VAL A 82 22.40 18.44 1.80
C VAL A 82 22.25 17.98 0.34
N LEU A 83 21.43 16.95 0.08
CA LEU A 83 21.15 16.50 -1.29
C LEU A 83 20.40 17.56 -2.09
N SER A 84 19.49 18.32 -1.45
CA SER A 84 18.73 19.39 -2.10
C SER A 84 19.60 20.61 -2.40
N ASP A 85 20.40 21.03 -1.41
CA ASP A 85 21.12 22.30 -1.48
C ASP A 85 22.40 22.20 -2.30
N ASP A 86 23.19 21.14 -2.08
CA ASP A 86 24.54 21.03 -2.63
C ASP A 86 24.66 20.02 -3.79
N HIS A 87 23.70 19.09 -3.91
CA HIS A 87 23.81 17.95 -4.83
C HIS A 87 22.55 17.73 -5.69
N HIS A 88 21.71 18.73 -5.87
CA HIS A 88 20.46 18.66 -6.62
C HIS A 88 20.62 18.03 -8.02
N ASP A 89 21.60 18.47 -8.80
CA ASP A 89 21.83 17.96 -10.15
C ASP A 89 22.19 16.47 -10.20
N MET A 90 22.75 15.94 -9.10
CA MET A 90 23.11 14.52 -8.99
C MET A 90 21.88 13.62 -8.81
N ILE A 91 20.85 14.14 -8.15
CA ILE A 91 19.65 13.35 -7.79
C ILE A 91 18.49 13.57 -8.76
N LYS A 92 18.45 14.69 -9.47
CA LYS A 92 17.40 15.03 -10.42
C LYS A 92 17.14 13.89 -11.42
N ASP A 93 15.87 13.65 -11.73
CA ASP A 93 15.37 12.59 -12.63
C ASP A 93 15.70 11.14 -12.19
N LYS A 94 16.33 10.94 -11.03
CA LYS A 94 16.60 9.60 -10.51
C LYS A 94 15.33 8.95 -9.96
N PRO A 95 15.07 7.69 -10.29
CA PRO A 95 14.03 6.90 -9.60
C PRO A 95 14.39 6.71 -8.13
N VAL A 96 13.44 7.01 -7.26
CA VAL A 96 13.65 6.93 -5.80
C VAL A 96 12.47 6.31 -5.09
N THR A 97 12.77 5.60 -4.01
CA THR A 97 11.78 5.01 -3.12
C THR A 97 12.27 5.06 -1.68
N PHE A 98 11.35 4.89 -0.72
CA PHE A 98 11.66 4.85 0.71
C PHE A 98 11.19 3.55 1.34
N LEU A 99 12.11 2.86 2.01
CA LEU A 99 11.83 1.71 2.85
C LEU A 99 12.05 2.08 4.31
N SER A 100 11.01 1.98 5.11
CA SER A 100 11.13 2.25 6.55
C SER A 100 10.69 1.07 7.40
N THR A 101 11.07 1.14 8.67
CA THR A 101 10.49 0.31 9.73
C THR A 101 10.10 1.22 10.88
N SER A 102 8.97 0.89 11.51
CA SER A 102 8.46 1.62 12.68
C SER A 102 8.14 0.66 13.82
N GLY A 103 7.96 1.22 15.02
CA GLY A 103 7.62 0.42 16.19
C GLY A 103 6.13 0.18 16.36
N MET A 104 5.28 1.08 15.86
CA MET A 104 3.83 1.01 16.07
C MET A 104 3.00 1.76 15.04
N VAL A 105 3.07 3.09 14.96
CA VAL A 105 2.21 3.94 14.12
C VAL A 105 2.92 5.24 13.73
N GLY A 106 2.40 5.97 12.73
CA GLY A 106 2.78 7.36 12.46
C GLY A 106 3.86 7.52 11.39
N ASP A 107 4.16 6.51 10.64
CA ASP A 107 5.11 6.52 9.53
C ASP A 107 4.59 7.23 8.28
N THR A 108 3.27 7.39 8.16
CA THR A 108 2.65 8.16 7.06
C THR A 108 3.23 9.56 6.92
N LEU A 109 3.47 10.26 8.04
CA LEU A 109 4.09 11.59 8.00
C LEU A 109 5.52 11.55 7.47
N ALA A 110 6.31 10.57 7.89
CA ALA A 110 7.67 10.37 7.40
C ALA A 110 7.68 10.09 5.89
N HIS A 111 6.76 9.26 5.43
CA HIS A 111 6.64 8.90 4.01
C HIS A 111 6.16 10.09 3.17
N ASN A 112 5.15 10.85 3.63
CA ASN A 112 4.68 12.05 2.95
C ASN A 112 5.78 13.12 2.88
N ARG A 113 6.53 13.33 3.95
CA ARG A 113 7.67 14.24 3.94
C ARG A 113 8.69 13.84 2.88
N PHE A 114 9.03 12.56 2.81
CA PHE A 114 9.98 12.05 1.83
C PHE A 114 9.44 12.21 0.40
N GLU A 115 8.18 11.88 0.15
CA GLU A 115 7.55 12.05 -1.15
C GLU A 115 7.55 13.51 -1.62
N ILE A 116 7.14 14.43 -0.73
CA ILE A 116 7.15 15.86 -1.00
C ILE A 116 8.58 16.35 -1.33
N TRP A 117 9.56 15.90 -0.53
CA TRP A 117 10.96 16.20 -0.79
C TRP A 117 11.41 15.69 -2.17
N ALA A 118 11.13 14.45 -2.49
CA ALA A 118 11.51 13.84 -3.76
C ALA A 118 10.89 14.58 -4.95
N LYS A 119 9.59 14.85 -4.90
CA LYS A 119 8.88 15.59 -5.95
C LYS A 119 9.41 17.02 -6.13
N ARG A 120 9.67 17.73 -5.03
CA ARG A 120 10.22 19.11 -5.07
C ARG A 120 11.63 19.18 -5.68
N ASN A 121 12.41 18.14 -5.51
CA ASN A 121 13.77 18.04 -6.04
C ASN A 121 13.84 17.35 -7.42
N GLY A 122 12.70 17.16 -8.09
CA GLY A 122 12.65 16.61 -9.44
C GLY A 122 13.05 15.13 -9.54
N LEU A 123 13.04 14.38 -8.43
CA LEU A 123 13.22 12.93 -8.47
C LEU A 123 11.94 12.26 -8.97
N ARG A 124 12.10 11.07 -9.56
CA ARG A 124 10.98 10.22 -9.95
C ARG A 124 10.60 9.33 -8.79
N TYR A 125 9.78 9.86 -7.88
CA TYR A 125 9.26 9.09 -6.76
C TYR A 125 8.37 7.95 -7.29
N ILE A 126 8.62 6.73 -6.80
CA ILE A 126 7.86 5.55 -7.21
C ILE A 126 6.78 5.25 -6.19
N ASN A 127 7.16 4.87 -5.01
CA ASN A 127 6.32 4.63 -3.84
C ASN A 127 7.20 4.43 -2.60
N SER A 128 6.58 4.10 -1.47
CA SER A 128 7.28 3.74 -0.24
C SER A 128 6.70 2.47 0.36
N LEU A 129 7.48 1.80 1.21
CA LEU A 129 7.00 0.73 2.07
C LEU A 129 7.44 0.99 3.49
N SER A 130 6.51 0.89 4.43
CA SER A 130 6.79 0.80 5.85
C SER A 130 6.38 -0.57 6.38
N LEU A 131 7.25 -1.15 7.21
CA LEU A 131 6.99 -2.40 7.92
C LEU A 131 7.03 -2.13 9.42
N GLU A 132 6.17 -2.78 10.18
CA GLU A 132 6.39 -2.88 11.62
C GLU A 132 7.67 -3.69 11.88
N SER A 133 8.39 -3.36 12.94
CA SER A 133 9.70 -3.96 13.25
C SER A 133 9.71 -5.50 13.29
N SER A 134 8.59 -6.10 13.68
CA SER A 134 8.41 -7.56 13.74
C SER A 134 7.79 -8.16 12.48
N GLU A 135 7.19 -7.34 11.64
CA GLU A 135 6.38 -7.79 10.50
C GLU A 135 7.20 -8.50 9.44
N ILE A 136 8.45 -8.12 9.25
CA ILE A 136 9.37 -8.83 8.35
C ILE A 136 9.55 -10.31 8.72
N LEU A 137 9.34 -10.68 9.98
CA LEU A 137 9.38 -12.07 10.43
C LEU A 137 8.12 -12.86 10.05
N SER A 138 7.03 -12.16 9.70
CA SER A 138 5.80 -12.78 9.23
C SER A 138 5.90 -13.17 7.75
N PRO A 139 5.18 -14.20 7.31
CA PRO A 139 5.05 -14.51 5.89
C PRO A 139 4.46 -13.36 5.08
N ILE A 140 3.49 -12.62 5.66
CA ILE A 140 2.81 -11.50 5.01
C ILE A 140 3.80 -10.35 4.79
N GLY A 141 4.51 -9.92 5.83
CA GLY A 141 5.47 -8.81 5.71
C GLY A 141 6.61 -9.10 4.73
N ARG A 142 7.07 -10.36 4.64
CA ARG A 142 8.06 -10.74 3.62
C ARG A 142 7.47 -10.72 2.21
N GLU A 143 6.24 -11.17 2.05
CA GLU A 143 5.54 -11.07 0.77
C GLU A 143 5.37 -9.62 0.36
N GLU A 144 4.96 -8.76 1.27
CA GLU A 144 4.83 -7.32 1.04
C GLU A 144 6.15 -6.67 0.63
N LEU A 145 7.22 -6.95 1.37
CA LEU A 145 8.55 -6.47 1.04
C LEU A 145 9.00 -6.92 -0.36
N PHE A 146 8.79 -8.19 -0.67
CA PHE A 146 9.17 -8.75 -1.95
C PHE A 146 8.34 -8.16 -3.10
N CYS A 147 7.07 -8.00 -2.86
CA CYS A 147 6.12 -7.41 -3.77
C CYS A 147 6.48 -5.94 -4.05
N TRP A 148 6.61 -5.14 -3.02
CA TRP A 148 7.02 -3.75 -3.14
C TRP A 148 8.31 -3.60 -3.97
N PHE A 149 9.31 -4.42 -3.68
CA PHE A 149 10.58 -4.32 -4.39
C PHE A 149 10.45 -4.69 -5.88
N LYS A 150 9.70 -5.72 -6.23
CA LYS A 150 9.45 -6.08 -7.64
C LYS A 150 8.79 -4.95 -8.40
N TYR A 151 7.75 -4.35 -7.82
CA TYR A 151 7.07 -3.20 -8.44
C TYR A 151 8.02 -2.03 -8.62
N THR A 152 8.72 -1.64 -7.56
CA THR A 152 9.68 -0.52 -7.56
C THR A 152 10.75 -0.71 -8.62
N ARG A 153 11.32 -1.92 -8.70
CA ARG A 153 12.30 -2.30 -9.70
C ARG A 153 11.74 -2.21 -11.13
N SER A 154 10.55 -2.72 -11.34
CA SER A 154 9.92 -2.71 -12.67
C SER A 154 9.58 -1.30 -13.11
N THR A 155 9.11 -0.45 -12.21
CA THR A 155 8.82 0.97 -12.49
C THR A 155 10.10 1.75 -12.79
N ALA A 156 11.18 1.54 -12.05
CA ALA A 156 12.47 2.14 -12.35
C ALA A 156 13.01 1.70 -13.73
N GLY A 157 12.80 0.43 -14.10
CA GLY A 157 13.10 -0.08 -15.43
C GLY A 157 12.27 0.58 -16.54
N TYR A 158 11.00 0.82 -16.29
CA TYR A 158 10.13 1.55 -17.20
C TYR A 158 10.59 3.00 -17.41
N TYR A 159 10.93 3.72 -16.35
CA TYR A 159 11.47 5.08 -16.47
C TYR A 159 12.76 5.16 -17.32
N LYS A 160 13.54 4.10 -17.31
CA LYS A 160 14.77 4.03 -18.12
C LYS A 160 14.49 3.68 -19.57
N SER A 161 13.52 2.79 -19.84
CA SER A 161 13.27 2.26 -21.19
C SER A 161 12.24 3.07 -21.98
N GLY A 162 11.26 3.70 -21.30
CA GLY A 162 10.13 4.38 -21.91
C GLY A 162 9.16 3.47 -22.70
N VAL A 163 9.32 2.14 -22.56
CA VAL A 163 8.52 1.18 -23.32
C VAL A 163 7.14 1.02 -22.69
N LEU A 164 6.08 1.13 -23.51
CA LEU A 164 4.71 0.91 -23.09
C LEU A 164 4.57 -0.49 -22.46
N PRO A 165 4.20 -0.57 -21.17
CA PRO A 165 3.97 -1.85 -20.53
C PRO A 165 2.73 -2.52 -21.10
N GLN A 166 2.85 -3.80 -21.44
CA GLN A 166 1.75 -4.63 -21.92
C GLN A 166 1.27 -5.54 -20.79
N ALA A 167 -0.02 -5.75 -20.69
CA ALA A 167 -0.58 -6.71 -19.72
C ALA A 167 -0.11 -8.13 -20.06
N LYS A 168 0.45 -8.82 -19.07
CA LYS A 168 0.93 -10.22 -19.22
C LYS A 168 -0.21 -11.22 -19.46
N LYS A 169 -1.39 -10.89 -19.00
CA LYS A 169 -2.63 -11.64 -19.17
C LYS A 169 -3.77 -10.65 -19.38
N ARG A 170 -4.85 -11.10 -20.00
CA ARG A 170 -6.06 -10.27 -20.13
C ARG A 170 -6.57 -9.91 -18.74
N GLY A 171 -6.78 -8.63 -18.49
CA GLY A 171 -7.31 -8.10 -17.25
C GLY A 171 -8.43 -7.11 -17.50
N ARG A 172 -9.21 -6.79 -16.47
CA ARG A 172 -10.30 -5.81 -16.54
C ARG A 172 -9.98 -4.62 -15.64
N VAL A 173 -10.14 -3.42 -16.21
CA VAL A 173 -10.01 -2.15 -15.49
C VAL A 173 -11.34 -1.43 -15.51
N VAL A 174 -11.84 -1.05 -14.34
CA VAL A 174 -12.99 -0.17 -14.23
C VAL A 174 -12.51 1.25 -13.98
N LEU A 175 -13.02 2.18 -14.80
CA LEU A 175 -12.82 3.62 -14.68
C LEU A 175 -14.06 4.18 -14.01
N LEU A 176 -13.97 4.55 -12.74
CA LEU A 176 -15.09 5.02 -11.94
C LEU A 176 -15.11 6.54 -11.89
N ASP A 177 -16.07 7.15 -12.56
CA ASP A 177 -16.35 8.58 -12.45
C ASP A 177 -17.18 8.85 -11.18
N THR A 178 -16.56 9.55 -10.24
CA THR A 178 -17.16 9.90 -8.94
C THR A 178 -17.69 11.33 -8.91
N SER A 179 -17.57 12.07 -10.02
CA SER A 179 -17.97 13.48 -10.10
C SER A 179 -19.47 13.65 -9.91
N GLU A 180 -19.87 14.69 -9.19
CA GLU A 180 -21.28 15.07 -8.99
C GLU A 180 -21.90 15.67 -10.27
N ASN A 181 -21.08 16.34 -11.07
CA ASN A 181 -21.44 16.94 -12.34
C ASN A 181 -20.53 16.44 -13.45
N GLU A 182 -20.94 16.64 -14.69
CA GLU A 182 -20.06 16.41 -15.83
C GLU A 182 -18.96 17.47 -15.88
N ILE A 183 -17.70 17.04 -15.89
CA ILE A 183 -16.51 17.89 -15.91
C ILE A 183 -15.64 17.48 -17.10
N ASP A 184 -15.48 18.39 -18.07
CA ASP A 184 -14.75 18.11 -19.32
C ASP A 184 -13.34 17.57 -19.11
N ARG A 185 -12.62 18.09 -18.13
CA ARG A 185 -11.25 17.62 -17.83
C ARG A 185 -11.25 16.20 -17.29
N ILE A 186 -12.20 15.84 -16.45
CA ILE A 186 -12.35 14.47 -15.95
C ILE A 186 -12.76 13.54 -17.08
N ALA A 187 -13.74 13.94 -17.92
CA ALA A 187 -14.15 13.17 -19.09
C ALA A 187 -12.97 12.95 -20.07
N SER A 188 -12.14 13.98 -20.29
CA SER A 188 -10.93 13.87 -21.10
C SER A 188 -9.90 12.91 -20.49
N ALA A 189 -9.69 12.97 -19.15
CA ALA A 189 -8.78 12.08 -18.43
C ALA A 189 -9.25 10.63 -18.49
N ILE A 190 -10.55 10.36 -18.28
CA ILE A 190 -11.14 9.03 -18.39
C ILE A 190 -10.94 8.48 -19.81
N LYS A 191 -11.18 9.30 -20.84
CA LYS A 191 -10.94 8.91 -22.25
C LYS A 191 -9.48 8.56 -22.50
N ALA A 192 -8.54 9.37 -22.00
CA ALA A 192 -7.11 9.12 -22.13
C ALA A 192 -6.69 7.82 -21.41
N ALA A 193 -7.18 7.59 -20.20
CA ALA A 193 -6.94 6.37 -19.44
C ALA A 193 -7.50 5.14 -20.15
N LYS A 194 -8.74 5.20 -20.62
CA LYS A 194 -9.38 4.13 -21.37
C LYS A 194 -8.53 3.71 -22.57
N GLN A 195 -8.17 4.67 -23.42
CA GLN A 195 -7.33 4.42 -24.58
C GLN A 195 -5.97 3.80 -24.20
N ARG A 196 -5.38 4.26 -23.08
CA ARG A 196 -4.09 3.74 -22.63
C ARG A 196 -4.17 2.31 -22.13
N PHE A 197 -5.17 1.97 -21.32
CA PHE A 197 -5.39 0.59 -20.86
C PHE A 197 -5.74 -0.37 -22.00
N GLU A 198 -6.60 0.04 -22.93
CA GLU A 198 -6.92 -0.76 -24.12
C GLU A 198 -5.67 -1.02 -24.97
N ALA A 199 -4.82 0.00 -25.17
CA ALA A 199 -3.52 -0.16 -25.83
C ALA A 199 -2.56 -1.09 -25.09
N SER A 200 -2.69 -1.21 -23.77
CA SER A 200 -1.92 -2.13 -22.91
C SER A 200 -2.55 -3.53 -22.84
N GLY A 201 -3.68 -3.78 -23.48
CA GLY A 201 -4.31 -5.10 -23.57
C GLY A 201 -5.34 -5.41 -22.48
N PHE A 202 -5.91 -4.38 -21.82
CA PHE A 202 -6.98 -4.53 -20.85
C PHE A 202 -8.37 -4.37 -21.47
N ASP A 203 -9.33 -5.07 -20.90
CA ASP A 203 -10.75 -4.75 -21.07
C ASP A 203 -11.10 -3.58 -20.14
N THR A 204 -11.80 -2.56 -20.65
CA THR A 204 -12.14 -1.38 -19.87
C THR A 204 -13.64 -1.15 -19.80
N GLU A 205 -14.13 -0.75 -18.64
CA GLU A 205 -15.50 -0.29 -18.43
C GLU A 205 -15.49 1.06 -17.71
N VAL A 206 -16.40 1.96 -18.11
CA VAL A 206 -16.62 3.24 -17.43
C VAL A 206 -17.92 3.15 -16.65
N ILE A 207 -17.86 3.44 -15.35
CA ILE A 207 -19.03 3.53 -14.48
C ILE A 207 -19.09 4.96 -13.95
N THR A 208 -20.25 5.59 -14.05
CA THR A 208 -20.51 6.94 -13.57
C THR A 208 -21.44 6.88 -12.35
N LEU A 209 -20.96 7.30 -11.18
CA LEU A 209 -21.74 7.20 -9.93
C LEU A 209 -22.98 8.12 -9.91
N ARG A 210 -22.89 9.31 -10.49
CA ARG A 210 -24.03 10.24 -10.55
C ARG A 210 -25.24 9.69 -11.31
N ASP A 211 -25.02 8.70 -12.20
CA ASP A 211 -26.09 8.05 -12.95
C ASP A 211 -26.72 6.87 -12.17
N LYS A 212 -26.29 6.63 -10.95
CA LYS A 212 -26.76 5.54 -10.09
C LYS A 212 -27.66 6.05 -8.99
N VAL A 213 -28.71 5.32 -8.71
CA VAL A 213 -29.58 5.58 -7.56
C VAL A 213 -29.00 4.85 -6.35
N ILE A 214 -28.26 5.56 -5.51
CA ILE A 214 -27.61 5.02 -4.30
C ILE A 214 -28.05 5.84 -3.10
N HIS A 215 -28.74 5.20 -2.14
CA HIS A 215 -29.17 5.84 -0.89
C HIS A 215 -28.03 5.95 0.10
N ASN A 216 -28.00 7.02 0.87
CA ASN A 216 -27.05 7.20 1.96
C ASN A 216 -27.19 6.10 3.02
N CYS A 217 -26.08 5.75 3.66
CA CYS A 217 -26.11 4.83 4.80
C CYS A 217 -26.80 5.50 5.99
N THR A 218 -27.79 4.83 6.57
CA THR A 218 -28.49 5.31 7.78
C THR A 218 -27.89 4.80 9.08
N GLY A 219 -26.78 4.05 9.02
CA GLY A 219 -26.15 3.49 10.21
C GLY A 219 -27.01 2.45 10.93
N CYS A 220 -27.98 1.81 10.27
CA CYS A 220 -28.91 0.86 10.88
C CYS A 220 -28.29 -0.46 11.37
N GLN A 221 -27.02 -0.70 11.03
CA GLN A 221 -26.22 -1.86 11.44
C GLN A 221 -26.77 -3.25 11.03
N SER A 222 -27.84 -3.33 10.25
CA SER A 222 -28.41 -4.59 9.79
C SER A 222 -27.41 -5.48 9.05
N CYS A 223 -26.48 -4.86 8.34
CA CYS A 223 -25.43 -5.55 7.62
C CYS A 223 -24.39 -6.25 8.51
N PHE A 224 -24.29 -5.91 9.80
CA PHE A 224 -23.35 -6.54 10.72
C PHE A 224 -23.71 -7.99 11.01
N SER A 225 -24.99 -8.33 10.91
CA SER A 225 -25.48 -9.70 11.16
C SER A 225 -25.42 -10.57 9.90
N ASN A 226 -25.89 -10.07 8.77
CA ASN A 226 -26.08 -10.85 7.55
C ASN A 226 -25.32 -10.35 6.32
N ARG A 227 -24.60 -9.22 6.45
CA ARG A 227 -23.82 -8.59 5.38
C ARG A 227 -24.66 -8.12 4.17
N ILE A 228 -25.94 -7.95 4.38
CA ILE A 228 -26.87 -7.49 3.35
C ILE A 228 -27.38 -6.12 3.77
N CYS A 229 -27.31 -5.14 2.85
CA CYS A 229 -27.91 -3.85 3.09
C CYS A 229 -29.43 -3.92 2.97
N ILE A 230 -30.14 -3.13 3.81
CA ILE A 230 -31.59 -3.03 3.76
C ILE A 230 -32.09 -2.35 2.49
N TYR A 231 -31.27 -1.46 1.89
CA TYR A 231 -31.63 -0.78 0.65
C TYR A 231 -31.38 -1.71 -0.54
N LYS A 232 -32.37 -1.77 -1.45
CA LYS A 232 -32.34 -2.48 -2.72
C LYS A 232 -32.28 -1.46 -3.85
N ASP A 233 -31.10 -0.93 -4.07
CA ASP A 233 -30.80 0.11 -5.05
C ASP A 233 -29.60 -0.30 -5.93
N ASP A 234 -29.05 0.62 -6.71
CA ASP A 234 -27.97 0.32 -7.64
C ASP A 234 -26.62 0.02 -6.95
N TRP A 235 -26.52 0.22 -5.62
CA TRP A 235 -25.25 0.07 -4.92
C TRP A 235 -24.68 -1.36 -5.00
N GLU A 236 -25.53 -2.36 -4.70
CA GLU A 236 -25.09 -3.77 -4.67
C GLU A 236 -24.53 -4.21 -6.03
N LYS A 237 -25.27 -3.92 -7.11
CA LYS A 237 -24.84 -4.24 -8.47
C LYS A 237 -23.58 -3.47 -8.88
N THR A 238 -23.48 -2.19 -8.50
CA THR A 238 -22.31 -1.37 -8.79
C THR A 238 -21.10 -1.92 -8.03
N PHE A 239 -21.26 -2.27 -6.77
CA PHE A 239 -20.23 -2.88 -5.96
C PHE A 239 -19.76 -4.23 -6.54
N GLU A 240 -20.68 -5.10 -6.92
CA GLU A 240 -20.34 -6.38 -7.56
C GLU A 240 -19.55 -6.17 -8.85
N ASN A 241 -19.96 -5.26 -9.70
CA ASN A 241 -19.23 -4.92 -10.93
C ASN A 241 -17.81 -4.40 -10.66
N LEU A 242 -17.63 -3.61 -9.59
CA LEU A 242 -16.34 -3.06 -9.22
C LEU A 242 -15.40 -4.11 -8.64
N TYR A 243 -15.91 -5.02 -7.81
CA TYR A 243 -15.05 -5.82 -6.93
C TYR A 243 -15.02 -7.32 -7.27
N LEU A 244 -16.00 -7.88 -7.97
CA LEU A 244 -16.00 -9.32 -8.23
C LEU A 244 -15.26 -9.74 -9.50
N ASP A 245 -15.29 -8.91 -10.53
CA ASP A 245 -14.73 -9.27 -11.85
C ASP A 245 -13.69 -8.25 -12.34
N THR A 246 -13.12 -7.46 -11.45
CA THR A 246 -12.21 -6.37 -11.79
C THR A 246 -10.83 -6.60 -11.17
N ASP A 247 -9.79 -6.36 -11.95
CA ASP A 247 -8.40 -6.46 -11.49
C ASP A 247 -7.88 -5.12 -10.96
N MET A 248 -8.36 -4.00 -11.51
CA MET A 248 -7.95 -2.65 -11.11
C MET A 248 -9.12 -1.67 -11.20
N ILE A 249 -9.18 -0.72 -10.28
CA ILE A 249 -10.13 0.40 -10.32
C ILE A 249 -9.34 1.71 -10.38
N ALA A 250 -9.72 2.56 -11.33
CA ALA A 250 -9.24 3.92 -11.44
C ALA A 250 -10.40 4.87 -11.10
N TYR A 251 -10.32 5.53 -9.96
CA TYR A 251 -11.30 6.51 -9.50
C TYR A 251 -10.96 7.88 -10.08
N PHE A 252 -11.92 8.53 -10.69
CA PHE A 252 -11.78 9.88 -11.24
C PHE A 252 -12.75 10.80 -10.54
N GLY A 253 -12.27 11.92 -10.02
CA GLY A 253 -13.14 12.87 -9.34
C GLY A 253 -12.49 14.21 -9.05
N GLU A 254 -13.32 15.19 -8.71
CA GLU A 254 -12.89 16.48 -8.19
C GLU A 254 -12.72 16.35 -6.67
N LEU A 255 -11.61 16.89 -6.16
CA LEU A 255 -11.40 16.94 -4.72
C LEU A 255 -12.22 18.06 -4.10
N HIS A 256 -13.09 17.70 -3.17
CA HIS A 256 -13.87 18.61 -2.35
C HIS A 256 -13.44 18.45 -0.90
N TYR A 257 -12.72 19.44 -0.36
CA TYR A 257 -12.07 19.30 0.94
C TYR A 257 -11.20 18.02 0.92
N SER A 258 -11.34 17.11 1.78
CA SER A 258 -10.54 15.87 1.85
C SER A 258 -11.25 14.65 1.24
N THR A 259 -12.16 14.82 0.27
CA THR A 259 -12.93 13.71 -0.33
C THR A 259 -13.23 13.94 -1.82
N LEU A 260 -13.54 12.89 -2.55
CA LEU A 260 -13.93 12.95 -3.97
C LEU A 260 -15.42 13.30 -4.18
N GLY A 261 -16.00 14.11 -3.29
CA GLY A 261 -17.39 14.55 -3.39
C GLY A 261 -18.40 13.56 -2.78
N ASN A 262 -19.68 13.98 -2.79
CA ASN A 262 -20.73 13.27 -2.07
C ASN A 262 -21.14 11.96 -2.74
N CYS A 263 -21.09 11.86 -4.07
CA CYS A 263 -21.37 10.62 -4.77
C CYS A 263 -20.42 9.50 -4.32
N TYR A 264 -19.13 9.82 -4.25
CA TYR A 264 -18.12 8.90 -3.75
C TYR A 264 -18.33 8.58 -2.26
N LYS A 265 -18.57 9.60 -1.44
CA LYS A 265 -18.82 9.42 -0.01
C LYS A 265 -20.02 8.53 0.26
N THR A 266 -21.14 8.78 -0.43
CA THR A 266 -22.35 7.94 -0.34
C THR A 266 -22.08 6.49 -0.73
N PHE A 267 -21.30 6.28 -1.79
CA PHE A 267 -20.90 4.95 -2.23
C PHE A 267 -20.05 4.25 -1.17
N LEU A 268 -19.03 4.95 -0.60
CA LEU A 268 -18.16 4.41 0.44
C LEU A 268 -18.87 4.07 1.75
N GLU A 269 -19.80 4.91 2.20
CA GLU A 269 -20.54 4.65 3.45
C GLU A 269 -21.27 3.30 3.44
N ARG A 270 -21.65 2.84 2.25
CA ARG A 270 -22.32 1.55 2.05
C ARG A 270 -21.36 0.37 2.04
N HIS A 271 -20.06 0.62 1.82
CA HIS A 271 -19.00 -0.42 1.90
C HIS A 271 -18.96 -1.08 3.27
N ALA A 272 -19.33 -0.40 4.34
CA ALA A 272 -19.42 -0.98 5.67
C ALA A 272 -20.29 -2.26 5.73
N SER A 273 -21.20 -2.43 4.77
CA SER A 273 -22.04 -3.64 4.67
C SER A 273 -21.27 -4.87 4.15
N LEU A 274 -20.27 -4.65 3.29
CA LEU A 274 -19.48 -5.72 2.67
C LEU A 274 -17.97 -5.61 2.97
N GLY A 275 -17.47 -4.40 3.22
CA GLY A 275 -16.06 -4.13 3.43
C GLY A 275 -15.40 -4.84 4.61
N ARG A 276 -16.19 -5.28 5.59
CA ARG A 276 -15.72 -6.14 6.67
C ARG A 276 -15.54 -7.61 6.25
N SER A 277 -15.85 -7.92 5.01
CA SER A 277 -15.68 -9.27 4.50
C SER A 277 -14.29 -9.59 3.99
N GLY A 278 -13.42 -8.60 3.87
CA GLY A 278 -12.08 -8.75 3.32
C GLY A 278 -12.04 -9.08 1.82
N ILE A 279 -13.18 -8.98 1.11
CA ILE A 279 -13.21 -9.21 -0.35
C ILE A 279 -12.30 -8.21 -1.05
N GLU A 280 -12.28 -7.00 -0.55
CA GLU A 280 -11.56 -5.87 -1.14
C GLU A 280 -10.04 -5.98 -0.94
N ASP A 281 -9.58 -6.62 0.13
CA ASP A 281 -8.15 -6.71 0.46
C ASP A 281 -7.34 -7.63 -0.46
N GLU A 282 -7.98 -8.56 -1.16
CA GLU A 282 -7.27 -9.63 -1.83
C GLU A 282 -7.16 -9.46 -3.35
N VAL A 283 -7.98 -8.62 -3.99
CA VAL A 283 -8.18 -8.71 -5.43
C VAL A 283 -7.92 -7.43 -6.21
N ILE A 284 -8.12 -6.25 -5.62
CA ILE A 284 -8.26 -5.03 -6.41
C ILE A 284 -7.22 -3.97 -6.09
N LYS A 285 -6.58 -3.48 -7.15
CA LYS A 285 -5.67 -2.34 -7.13
C LYS A 285 -6.47 -1.08 -7.41
N SER A 286 -6.52 -0.17 -6.42
CA SER A 286 -7.25 1.09 -6.52
C SER A 286 -6.31 2.26 -6.73
N TYR A 287 -6.64 3.14 -7.67
CA TYR A 287 -5.86 4.33 -8.00
C TYR A 287 -6.76 5.53 -8.13
N PHE A 288 -6.29 6.69 -7.72
CA PHE A 288 -7.08 7.90 -7.72
C PHE A 288 -6.51 8.93 -8.68
N PHE A 289 -7.36 9.42 -9.58
CA PHE A 289 -7.09 10.51 -10.49
C PHE A 289 -7.94 11.69 -10.04
N ILE A 290 -7.30 12.68 -9.48
CA ILE A 290 -8.00 13.82 -8.87
C ILE A 290 -7.83 15.08 -9.71
N LEU A 291 -8.91 15.80 -9.90
CA LEU A 291 -8.88 17.16 -10.40
C LEU A 291 -8.84 18.10 -9.22
N ASP A 292 -7.76 18.87 -9.17
CA ASP A 292 -7.48 19.81 -8.10
C ASP A 292 -7.43 21.22 -8.67
N GLU A 293 -8.59 21.80 -8.97
CA GLU A 293 -8.70 23.20 -9.40
C GLU A 293 -8.92 24.18 -8.23
N LYS A 294 -9.37 23.66 -7.10
CA LYS A 294 -9.79 24.46 -5.94
C LYS A 294 -9.17 24.03 -4.62
N ALA A 295 -8.47 22.89 -4.61
CA ALA A 295 -7.93 22.34 -3.41
C ALA A 295 -6.48 22.79 -3.17
N ASP A 296 -6.16 23.06 -1.93
CA ASP A 296 -4.78 23.29 -1.49
C ASP A 296 -4.05 21.95 -1.39
N ARG A 297 -2.71 21.98 -1.40
CA ARG A 297 -1.87 20.77 -1.21
C ARG A 297 -2.18 20.02 0.07
N GLU A 298 -2.73 20.70 1.07
CA GLU A 298 -3.17 20.11 2.34
C GLU A 298 -4.34 19.15 2.10
N ASP A 299 -5.29 19.50 1.24
CA ASP A 299 -6.45 18.66 0.90
C ASP A 299 -6.03 17.33 0.28
N ILE A 300 -5.02 17.33 -0.60
CA ILE A 300 -4.48 16.12 -1.22
C ILE A 300 -3.82 15.24 -0.18
N THR A 301 -3.06 15.85 0.75
CA THR A 301 -2.39 15.12 1.82
C THR A 301 -3.40 14.49 2.77
N GLU A 302 -4.44 15.22 3.14
CA GLU A 302 -5.52 14.72 3.98
C GLU A 302 -6.32 13.62 3.27
N PHE A 303 -6.64 13.79 1.99
CA PHE A 303 -7.28 12.76 1.18
C PHE A 303 -6.44 11.48 1.14
N LYS A 304 -5.12 11.60 0.95
CA LYS A 304 -4.19 10.47 0.98
C LYS A 304 -4.21 9.75 2.32
N ILE A 305 -4.15 10.50 3.43
CA ILE A 305 -4.25 9.95 4.78
C ILE A 305 -5.60 9.24 4.98
N HIS A 306 -6.68 9.84 4.48
CA HIS A 306 -8.01 9.24 4.54
C HIS A 306 -8.06 7.90 3.79
N CYS A 307 -7.57 7.86 2.56
CA CYS A 307 -7.51 6.62 1.78
C CYS A 307 -6.63 5.56 2.44
N GLU A 308 -5.48 5.93 2.97
CA GLU A 308 -4.60 5.01 3.71
C GLU A 308 -5.27 4.47 4.97
N ALA A 309 -6.05 5.31 5.67
CA ALA A 309 -6.72 4.91 6.90
C ALA A 309 -7.94 4.02 6.66
N PHE A 310 -8.75 4.31 5.65
CA PHE A 310 -10.05 3.68 5.46
C PHE A 310 -10.07 2.67 4.32
N ASP A 311 -9.48 2.99 3.19
CA ASP A 311 -9.40 2.06 2.07
C ASP A 311 -8.34 0.98 2.32
N GLY A 312 -7.33 1.30 3.13
CA GLY A 312 -6.33 0.34 3.58
C GLY A 312 -6.85 -0.77 4.48
N LEU A 313 -8.04 -0.63 5.07
CA LEU A 313 -8.68 -1.72 5.83
C LEU A 313 -9.40 -2.71 4.92
N ASN A 314 -9.92 -2.22 3.83
CA ASN A 314 -10.89 -2.96 3.04
C ASN A 314 -10.45 -3.13 1.59
N CYS A 315 -9.70 -2.18 1.07
CA CYS A 315 -9.18 -2.21 -0.29
C CYS A 315 -7.68 -2.27 -0.21
N SER A 316 -7.17 -3.27 -0.77
CA SER A 316 -5.76 -3.34 -0.96
C SER A 316 -5.29 -2.12 -1.76
N TYR A 317 -4.78 -1.11 -1.07
CA TYR A 317 -3.72 -0.28 -1.53
C TYR A 317 -4.03 0.80 -2.55
N LEU A 318 -4.28 1.94 -2.01
CA LEU A 318 -3.95 3.17 -2.67
C LEU A 318 -2.48 3.12 -3.09
N SER A 319 -2.22 2.93 -4.36
CA SER A 319 -0.86 2.88 -4.85
C SER A 319 -0.31 4.25 -5.15
N ASP A 320 -1.15 5.15 -5.63
CA ASP A 320 -0.73 6.52 -5.96
C ASP A 320 -1.95 7.40 -6.23
N ILE A 321 -1.79 8.72 -6.03
CA ILE A 321 -2.74 9.73 -6.42
C ILE A 321 -2.14 10.50 -7.59
N CYS A 322 -2.87 10.56 -8.69
CA CYS A 322 -2.51 11.32 -9.87
C CYS A 322 -3.34 12.60 -9.90
N GLU A 323 -2.69 13.75 -9.74
CA GLU A 323 -3.30 15.03 -10.06
C GLU A 323 -3.49 15.13 -11.57
N ILE A 324 -4.71 15.44 -12.03
CA ILE A 324 -5.04 15.56 -13.46
C ILE A 324 -4.53 16.90 -13.99
N GLU A 325 -3.21 17.04 -14.09
CA GLU A 325 -2.57 18.21 -14.71
C GLU A 325 -2.65 18.15 -16.25
N SER A 326 -2.48 16.94 -16.80
CA SER A 326 -2.49 16.68 -18.24
C SER A 326 -2.83 15.22 -18.54
N ASN A 327 -3.26 14.94 -19.77
CA ASN A 327 -3.50 13.57 -20.23
C ASN A 327 -2.21 12.72 -20.26
N ASP A 328 -1.03 13.34 -20.35
CA ASP A 328 0.24 12.59 -20.32
C ASP A 328 0.54 12.07 -18.91
N LYS A 329 0.25 12.85 -17.87
CA LYS A 329 0.33 12.39 -16.47
C LYS A 329 -0.65 11.24 -16.22
N VAL A 330 -1.87 11.34 -16.74
CA VAL A 330 -2.86 10.27 -16.66
C VAL A 330 -2.33 8.98 -17.33
N ARG A 331 -1.75 9.09 -18.52
CA ARG A 331 -1.17 7.93 -19.22
C ARG A 331 0.00 7.32 -18.46
N GLU A 332 0.89 8.14 -17.90
CA GLU A 332 2.00 7.67 -17.06
C GLU A 332 1.49 6.87 -15.85
N MET A 333 0.43 7.33 -15.20
CA MET A 333 -0.17 6.59 -14.09
C MET A 333 -0.79 5.26 -14.56
N CYS A 334 -1.45 5.24 -15.71
CA CYS A 334 -1.96 3.99 -16.30
C CYS A 334 -0.83 2.99 -16.58
N ASP A 335 0.34 3.47 -16.99
CA ASP A 335 1.53 2.62 -17.18
C ASP A 335 2.03 2.03 -15.85
N LYS A 336 2.09 2.83 -14.79
CA LYS A 336 2.43 2.35 -13.45
C LYS A 336 1.42 1.31 -12.96
N MET A 337 0.12 1.53 -13.20
CA MET A 337 -0.93 0.55 -12.88
C MET A 337 -0.72 -0.76 -13.64
N THR A 338 -0.39 -0.69 -14.92
CA THR A 338 -0.08 -1.88 -15.76
C THR A 338 1.14 -2.62 -15.22
N ILE A 339 2.19 -1.92 -14.79
CA ILE A 339 3.38 -2.53 -14.18
C ILE A 339 3.01 -3.21 -12.85
N ALA A 340 2.19 -2.55 -12.03
CA ALA A 340 1.70 -3.13 -10.78
C ALA A 340 0.92 -4.42 -11.03
N TYR A 341 0.03 -4.41 -12.00
CA TYR A 341 -0.71 -5.61 -12.42
C TYR A 341 0.20 -6.74 -12.88
N ASN A 342 1.17 -6.44 -13.75
CA ASN A 342 2.12 -7.42 -14.27
C ASN A 342 3.05 -8.02 -13.22
N SER A 343 3.25 -7.29 -12.15
CA SER A 343 4.12 -7.72 -11.05
C SER A 343 3.39 -8.60 -10.04
N ASP A 344 2.11 -8.88 -10.24
CA ASP A 344 1.20 -9.51 -9.27
C ASP A 344 1.26 -8.80 -7.90
N ILE A 345 1.51 -7.50 -7.93
CA ILE A 345 1.92 -6.72 -6.78
C ILE A 345 0.96 -5.59 -6.57
N MET A 346 0.63 -5.43 -5.32
CA MET A 346 -0.04 -4.28 -4.81
C MET A 346 1.00 -3.32 -4.27
N PRO A 347 1.17 -2.13 -4.84
CA PRO A 347 1.93 -1.09 -4.16
C PRO A 347 1.27 -0.82 -2.82
N GLN A 348 2.00 -1.01 -1.76
CA GLN A 348 1.49 -0.76 -0.42
C GLN A 348 1.95 0.60 0.05
N ASN A 349 1.02 1.35 0.60
CA ASN A 349 1.34 2.56 1.30
C ASN A 349 1.24 2.29 2.80
N GLY A 350 2.38 2.21 3.39
CA GLY A 350 2.68 2.44 4.78
C GLY A 350 1.88 1.75 5.87
N PHE A 351 2.41 1.98 6.98
CA PHE A 351 2.12 1.39 8.27
C PHE A 351 0.77 1.81 8.90
N LEU A 352 0.18 2.94 8.51
CA LEU A 352 -1.11 3.32 9.09
C LEU A 352 -2.15 2.23 8.86
N LYS A 353 -2.13 1.65 7.67
CA LYS A 353 -2.94 0.49 7.31
C LYS A 353 -2.66 -0.71 8.20
N ASP A 354 -1.39 -1.05 8.40
CA ASP A 354 -1.03 -2.22 9.19
C ASP A 354 -1.28 -2.00 10.68
N GLY A 355 -1.07 -0.80 11.19
CA GLY A 355 -1.44 -0.42 12.55
C GLY A 355 -2.94 -0.50 12.78
N ILE A 356 -3.74 -0.06 11.82
CA ILE A 356 -5.20 -0.17 11.87
C ILE A 356 -5.63 -1.63 11.75
N ARG A 357 -5.06 -2.39 10.81
CA ARG A 357 -5.31 -3.84 10.66
C ARG A 357 -5.01 -4.58 11.97
N ASN A 358 -3.87 -4.32 12.60
CA ASN A 358 -3.50 -4.91 13.88
C ASN A 358 -4.47 -4.51 15.00
N GLY A 359 -4.89 -3.25 15.04
CA GLY A 359 -5.90 -2.78 15.99
C GLY A 359 -7.24 -3.49 15.81
N PHE A 360 -7.74 -3.54 14.58
CA PHE A 360 -9.02 -4.21 14.26
C PHE A 360 -8.96 -5.72 14.45
N SER A 361 -7.85 -6.38 14.15
CA SER A 361 -7.70 -7.81 14.40
C SER A 361 -7.81 -8.13 15.89
N LYS A 362 -7.20 -7.31 16.76
CA LYS A 362 -7.32 -7.44 18.21
C LYS A 362 -8.76 -7.20 18.71
N ILE A 363 -9.41 -6.18 18.16
CA ILE A 363 -10.83 -5.90 18.46
C ILE A 363 -11.69 -7.08 18.00
N ALA A 364 -11.52 -7.56 16.77
CA ALA A 364 -12.27 -8.71 16.25
C ALA A 364 -12.07 -9.97 17.10
N ALA A 365 -10.85 -10.20 17.60
CA ALA A 365 -10.56 -11.30 18.50
C ALA A 365 -11.30 -11.17 19.85
N SER A 366 -11.40 -9.93 20.38
CA SER A 366 -12.07 -9.67 21.66
C SER A 366 -13.60 -9.79 21.58
N VAL A 367 -14.18 -9.59 20.38
CA VAL A 367 -15.64 -9.64 20.14
C VAL A 367 -16.03 -10.72 19.12
N LYS A 368 -15.26 -11.77 19.03
CA LYS A 368 -15.42 -12.85 18.03
C LYS A 368 -16.81 -13.47 17.96
N GLU A 369 -17.54 -13.48 19.08
CA GLU A 369 -18.91 -13.99 19.15
C GLU A 369 -19.92 -13.04 18.49
N ARG A 370 -19.64 -11.73 18.53
CA ARG A 370 -20.50 -10.70 17.92
C ARG A 370 -20.14 -10.45 16.46
N CYS A 371 -18.86 -10.56 16.10
CA CYS A 371 -18.32 -10.31 14.77
C CYS A 371 -17.52 -11.52 14.25
N PRO A 372 -18.15 -12.70 14.11
CA PRO A 372 -17.44 -13.93 13.73
C PRO A 372 -16.84 -13.86 12.33
N GLY A 373 -17.39 -13.03 11.47
CA GLY A 373 -16.87 -12.83 10.12
C GLY A 373 -15.52 -12.14 10.11
N ASP A 374 -15.40 -11.02 10.84
CA ASP A 374 -14.14 -10.26 10.94
C ASP A 374 -13.06 -11.13 11.61
N TYR A 375 -13.40 -11.82 12.70
CA TYR A 375 -12.46 -12.73 13.35
C TYR A 375 -11.95 -13.83 12.41
N ARG A 376 -12.83 -14.40 11.61
CA ARG A 376 -12.50 -15.44 10.63
C ARG A 376 -11.57 -14.91 9.56
N TYR A 377 -11.87 -13.72 9.03
CA TYR A 377 -11.03 -13.03 8.05
C TYR A 377 -9.61 -12.80 8.57
N PHE A 378 -9.47 -12.13 9.72
CA PHE A 378 -8.14 -11.85 10.29
C PHE A 378 -7.35 -13.12 10.62
N ARG A 379 -8.04 -14.20 10.98
CA ARG A 379 -7.42 -15.51 11.17
C ARG A 379 -6.92 -16.11 9.85
N GLU A 380 -7.72 -16.01 8.79
CA GLU A 380 -7.36 -16.57 7.47
C GLU A 380 -6.19 -15.87 6.81
N ILE A 381 -6.05 -14.57 7.03
CA ILE A 381 -4.88 -13.80 6.56
C ILE A 381 -3.67 -13.89 7.50
N GLY A 382 -3.76 -14.65 8.60
CA GLY A 382 -2.64 -14.93 9.49
C GLY A 382 -2.36 -13.86 10.54
N CYS A 383 -3.28 -12.90 10.78
CA CYS A 383 -3.08 -11.86 11.79
C CYS A 383 -2.98 -12.38 13.25
N TYR A 384 -3.41 -13.60 13.49
CA TYR A 384 -3.34 -14.26 14.80
C TYR A 384 -2.27 -15.33 14.90
N ASP A 385 -1.53 -15.56 13.82
CA ASP A 385 -0.37 -16.43 13.90
C ASP A 385 0.62 -15.77 14.86
N THR A 386 0.95 -16.45 15.94
CA THR A 386 1.90 -15.95 16.94
C THR A 386 3.24 -15.73 16.26
N ILE A 387 3.51 -14.47 15.96
CA ILE A 387 4.84 -14.03 15.62
C ILE A 387 5.58 -14.01 16.94
N GLU A 388 6.55 -14.88 17.14
CA GLU A 388 7.50 -14.74 18.23
C GLU A 388 7.98 -13.28 18.23
N PRO A 389 7.83 -12.53 19.34
CA PRO A 389 8.29 -11.15 19.37
C PRO A 389 9.73 -11.13 18.89
N SER A 390 10.00 -10.29 17.89
CA SER A 390 11.37 -10.09 17.44
C SER A 390 12.28 -9.92 18.65
N PRO A 391 13.44 -10.58 18.72
CA PRO A 391 14.39 -10.38 19.79
C PRO A 391 14.73 -8.91 20.07
N HIS A 392 14.43 -8.04 19.09
CA HIS A 392 14.63 -6.60 19.19
C HIS A 392 13.58 -5.88 20.05
N VAL A 393 12.40 -6.45 20.22
CA VAL A 393 11.29 -5.88 21.01
C VAL A 393 11.36 -6.33 22.47
N ARG A 394 12.26 -7.25 22.81
CA ARG A 394 12.57 -7.48 24.23
C ARG A 394 13.18 -6.20 24.76
N TRP A 395 12.35 -5.42 25.45
CA TRP A 395 12.83 -4.34 26.30
C TRP A 395 13.87 -4.98 27.23
N LEU A 396 15.10 -4.49 27.14
CA LEU A 396 16.15 -4.91 28.06
C LEU A 396 15.69 -4.45 29.43
N ASP A 397 15.31 -5.40 30.27
CA ASP A 397 14.87 -5.14 31.65
C ASP A 397 15.95 -4.43 32.46
N ASN A 398 17.16 -4.33 31.90
CA ASN A 398 18.28 -3.71 32.59
C ASN A 398 19.17 -2.92 31.60
N ALA A 399 19.06 -1.58 31.65
CA ALA A 399 19.84 -0.68 30.78
C ALA A 399 21.37 -0.71 31.06
N GLU A 400 21.80 -1.21 32.20
CA GLU A 400 23.22 -1.32 32.56
C GLU A 400 23.89 -2.51 31.84
N ASP A 401 23.21 -3.64 31.72
CA ASP A 401 23.73 -4.81 31.00
C ASP A 401 23.78 -4.56 29.49
N ALA A 402 22.92 -3.67 28.97
CA ALA A 402 22.93 -3.25 27.59
C ALA A 402 24.17 -2.45 27.17
N LYS A 403 24.87 -1.84 28.12
CA LYS A 403 26.12 -1.10 27.87
C LYS A 403 27.36 -2.01 27.80
N LYS A 404 27.32 -3.17 28.42
CA LYS A 404 28.51 -4.01 28.65
C LYS A 404 28.86 -4.95 27.50
N ASP A 405 27.92 -5.27 26.63
CA ASP A 405 28.20 -6.26 25.59
C ASP A 405 27.66 -5.88 24.20
N ARG A 406 28.56 -5.32 23.37
CA ARG A 406 28.26 -4.99 21.98
C ARG A 406 27.94 -6.23 21.15
N GLU A 407 28.52 -7.38 21.48
CA GLU A 407 28.27 -8.63 20.77
C GLU A 407 26.90 -9.21 21.11
N ALA A 408 26.46 -9.13 22.37
CA ALA A 408 25.11 -9.51 22.76
C ALA A 408 24.04 -8.67 22.08
N ARG A 409 24.33 -7.41 21.75
CA ARG A 409 23.44 -6.55 20.97
C ARG A 409 23.38 -6.91 19.48
N LEU A 410 24.47 -7.43 18.94
CA LEU A 410 24.56 -7.85 17.54
C LEU A 410 23.87 -9.19 17.27
N MET A 411 23.82 -10.06 18.29
CA MET A 411 23.28 -11.42 18.14
C MET A 411 21.82 -11.45 17.68
N PRO A 412 20.89 -10.68 18.28
CA PRO A 412 19.51 -10.67 17.84
C PRO A 412 19.36 -10.32 16.36
N TYR A 413 20.11 -9.33 15.87
CA TYR A 413 20.04 -8.90 14.47
C TYR A 413 20.62 -9.94 13.51
N LYS A 414 21.74 -10.55 13.85
CA LYS A 414 22.32 -11.67 13.10
C LYS A 414 21.36 -12.86 13.06
N MET A 415 20.74 -13.18 14.19
CA MET A 415 19.74 -14.25 14.27
C MET A 415 18.50 -13.96 13.44
N THR A 416 18.05 -12.69 13.41
CA THR A 416 16.93 -12.28 12.55
C THR A 416 17.25 -12.50 11.09
N LEU A 417 18.44 -12.07 10.63
CA LEU A 417 18.83 -12.26 9.23
C LEU A 417 18.93 -13.76 8.89
N LEU A 418 19.56 -14.57 9.73
CA LEU A 418 19.64 -16.02 9.54
C LEU A 418 18.26 -16.68 9.51
N HIS A 419 17.35 -16.21 10.36
CA HIS A 419 15.98 -16.69 10.35
C HIS A 419 15.25 -16.35 9.05
N LEU A 420 15.38 -15.12 8.56
CA LEU A 420 14.82 -14.68 7.29
C LEU A 420 15.37 -15.49 6.11
N GLU A 421 16.65 -15.85 6.13
CA GLU A 421 17.29 -16.66 5.08
C GLU A 421 16.67 -18.04 4.92
N GLY A 422 16.21 -18.63 6.01
CA GLY A 422 15.58 -19.96 6.03
C GLY A 422 14.10 -19.97 5.65
N LEU A 423 13.46 -18.80 5.56
CA LEU A 423 12.04 -18.72 5.35
C LEU A 423 11.65 -18.66 3.87
N PRO A 424 10.56 -19.35 3.47
CA PRO A 424 10.07 -19.29 2.10
C PRO A 424 9.49 -17.91 1.79
N VAL A 425 9.69 -17.44 0.56
CA VAL A 425 8.94 -16.31 0.00
C VAL A 425 7.62 -16.87 -0.53
N ILE A 426 6.52 -16.47 0.06
CA ILE A 426 5.19 -16.99 -0.29
C ILE A 426 4.61 -16.14 -1.41
N THR A 427 4.82 -16.57 -2.65
CA THR A 427 4.26 -15.90 -3.83
C THR A 427 2.95 -16.50 -4.35
N GLU A 428 2.57 -17.69 -3.88
CA GLU A 428 1.45 -18.45 -4.47
C GLU A 428 0.14 -18.43 -3.67
N ARG A 429 0.17 -18.01 -2.42
CA ARG A 429 -1.01 -18.11 -1.53
C ARG A 429 -2.17 -17.19 -1.93
N ARG A 430 -1.91 -16.06 -2.60
CA ARG A 430 -2.95 -15.10 -3.00
C ARG A 430 -3.74 -15.54 -4.24
N LYS A 431 -3.12 -16.24 -5.19
CA LYS A 431 -3.79 -16.63 -6.44
C LYS A 431 -4.98 -17.58 -6.28
N ASN A 432 -4.94 -18.42 -5.23
CA ASN A 432 -5.98 -19.43 -5.00
C ASN A 432 -7.03 -19.03 -3.94
N LYS A 433 -6.81 -17.92 -3.21
CA LYS A 433 -7.71 -17.53 -2.12
C LYS A 433 -8.89 -16.67 -2.56
N SER A 434 -8.73 -15.81 -3.57
CA SER A 434 -9.74 -14.83 -3.98
C SER A 434 -11.04 -15.51 -4.44
N ILE A 435 -10.95 -16.49 -5.33
CA ILE A 435 -12.13 -17.21 -5.82
C ILE A 435 -12.78 -18.02 -4.68
N SER A 436 -11.97 -18.65 -3.83
CA SER A 436 -12.48 -19.46 -2.72
C SER A 436 -13.13 -18.63 -1.60
N VAL A 437 -12.69 -17.38 -1.39
CA VAL A 437 -13.30 -16.48 -0.39
C VAL A 437 -14.64 -15.96 -0.90
N ILE A 438 -14.71 -15.55 -2.16
CA ILE A 438 -15.96 -15.12 -2.80
C ILE A 438 -16.98 -16.27 -2.83
N GLU A 439 -16.58 -17.47 -3.23
CA GLU A 439 -17.45 -18.64 -3.24
C GLU A 439 -17.92 -19.06 -1.85
N ARG A 440 -17.03 -19.01 -0.83
CA ARG A 440 -17.39 -19.29 0.57
C ARG A 440 -18.35 -18.23 1.13
N GLN A 441 -18.20 -16.97 0.73
CA GLN A 441 -19.11 -15.92 1.19
C GLN A 441 -20.47 -16.00 0.50
N LYS A 442 -20.50 -16.31 -0.80
CA LYS A 442 -21.75 -16.63 -1.50
C LYS A 442 -22.44 -17.87 -0.90
N ALA A 443 -21.67 -18.87 -0.48
CA ALA A 443 -22.19 -20.05 0.21
C ALA A 443 -22.66 -19.74 1.64
N ALA A 444 -21.95 -18.89 2.37
CA ALA A 444 -22.34 -18.44 3.71
C ALA A 444 -23.59 -17.54 3.67
N ALA A 445 -23.73 -16.69 2.67
CA ALA A 445 -24.93 -15.89 2.45
C ALA A 445 -26.14 -16.77 2.12
N ARG A 446 -25.97 -17.77 1.24
CA ARG A 446 -27.03 -18.75 0.93
C ARG A 446 -27.37 -19.66 2.11
N GLY A 447 -26.40 -20.03 2.95
CA GLY A 447 -26.61 -20.80 4.16
C GLY A 447 -27.31 -20.02 5.28
N ALA A 448 -27.10 -18.69 5.34
CA ALA A 448 -27.81 -17.82 6.27
C ALA A 448 -29.30 -17.66 5.91
N GLU A 449 -29.65 -17.64 4.62
CA GLU A 449 -31.05 -17.64 4.17
C GLU A 449 -31.81 -18.88 4.59
N THR A 450 -31.13 -20.05 4.76
CA THR A 450 -31.74 -21.30 5.18
C THR A 450 -31.81 -21.47 6.70
N SER A 451 -30.98 -20.79 7.48
CA SER A 451 -30.94 -20.86 8.93
C SER A 451 -31.79 -19.80 9.66
N ASP A 452 -32.13 -18.71 8.99
CA ASP A 452 -32.88 -17.58 9.58
C ASP A 452 -34.40 -17.80 9.65
N ALA A 453 -34.89 -18.94 9.18
CA ALA A 453 -36.31 -19.35 9.41
C ALA A 453 -36.60 -19.69 10.87
N SER A 454 -35.61 -19.75 11.78
CA SER A 454 -35.78 -20.22 13.16
C SER A 454 -35.42 -19.20 14.27
N MET A 455 -34.92 -18.01 13.96
CA MET A 455 -34.57 -17.00 15.00
C MET A 455 -35.59 -15.87 15.07
N LYS A 456 -36.43 -15.91 16.09
CA LYS A 456 -37.33 -14.85 16.50
C LYS A 456 -36.55 -13.59 16.88
N ARG A 457 -37.00 -12.47 16.31
CA ARG A 457 -36.54 -11.12 16.61
C ARG A 457 -36.61 -10.83 18.12
N THR A 458 -35.48 -10.58 18.72
CA THR A 458 -35.39 -9.78 19.97
C THR A 458 -34.91 -8.40 19.60
N HIS A 459 -35.82 -7.44 19.72
CA HIS A 459 -35.52 -6.01 19.70
C HIS A 459 -34.68 -5.67 20.92
N ILE A 460 -33.52 -5.05 20.70
CA ILE A 460 -32.86 -4.23 21.71
C ILE A 460 -32.55 -2.89 21.03
N CYS A 461 -33.08 -1.82 21.65
CA CYS A 461 -32.87 -0.43 21.32
C CYS A 461 -31.39 -0.01 21.44
#